data_a818b0f5f7fe5cce17e7565717f3c1c2
#
_entry.id   a818b0f5f7fe5cce17e7565717f3c1c2
#
_cell.length_a   1.000
_cell.length_b   1.000
_cell.length_c   1.000
_cell.angle_alpha   90.00
_cell.angle_beta   90.00
_cell.angle_gamma   90.00
#
_symmetry.space_group_name_H-M   'P 1'
#
loop_
_entity.id
_entity.type
_entity.pdbx_description
1 polymer ?
#
loop_
_entity_poly.entity_id
_entity_poly.type
_entity_poly.pdbx_seq_one_letter_code
_entity_poly.pdbx_strand_id
1 'polypeptide(L)'
;MGLRHGPKFMVGSQTLVVAMLSAEPYCRRYDQDLLKELQRDALALRCVALSGDGTGALALACDLDDLWLMFPFLLYLQTLALETALALGITPDNPCPSGEVNRVVQGVVIYEYPVAHSTIATMEV
;
A
#
# COMPACT_ATOMS: atom_id res chain seq x y z
N MET A 1 10.11 -7.37 7.79
CA MET A 1 11.27 -8.20 7.30
C MET A 1 11.24 -8.45 5.80
N GLY A 2 10.07 -8.54 5.14
CA GLY A 2 9.92 -8.88 3.72
C GLY A 2 10.76 -8.06 2.74
N LEU A 3 10.94 -6.75 2.98
CA LEU A 3 11.74 -5.89 2.09
C LEU A 3 13.17 -6.40 1.87
N ARG A 4 13.81 -6.92 2.94
CA ARG A 4 15.19 -7.44 2.88
C ARG A 4 15.36 -8.69 2.01
N HIS A 5 14.26 -9.42 1.75
CA HIS A 5 14.29 -10.69 1.03
C HIS A 5 14.09 -10.58 -0.49
N GLY A 6 14.02 -9.40 -1.03
CA GLY A 6 13.87 -9.20 -2.49
C GLY A 6 13.62 -7.76 -2.89
N PRO A 7 12.54 -7.11 -2.44
CA PRO A 7 12.18 -5.78 -2.92
C PRO A 7 13.25 -4.69 -2.69
N LYS A 8 14.14 -4.87 -1.70
CA LYS A 8 15.28 -3.96 -1.47
C LYS A 8 16.17 -3.82 -2.71
N PHE A 9 16.26 -4.85 -3.54
CA PHE A 9 17.01 -4.81 -4.79
C PHE A 9 16.48 -3.77 -5.79
N MET A 10 15.22 -3.41 -5.69
CA MET A 10 14.59 -2.40 -6.57
C MET A 10 14.86 -0.96 -6.12
N VAL A 11 15.45 -0.77 -4.94
CA VAL A 11 15.76 0.57 -4.42
C VAL A 11 16.98 1.12 -5.17
N GLY A 12 16.82 2.25 -5.82
CA GLY A 12 17.85 2.91 -6.59
C GLY A 12 17.82 4.43 -6.42
N SER A 13 18.73 5.11 -7.10
CA SER A 13 18.94 6.56 -6.98
C SER A 13 17.75 7.45 -7.36
N GLN A 14 16.71 6.87 -7.94
CA GLN A 14 15.45 7.57 -8.27
C GLN A 14 14.28 7.09 -7.42
N THR A 15 14.52 6.27 -6.41
CA THR A 15 13.47 5.70 -5.56
C THR A 15 13.22 6.58 -4.35
N LEU A 16 11.96 6.98 -4.14
CA LEU A 16 11.47 7.51 -2.87
C LEU A 16 11.02 6.32 -2.01
N VAL A 17 11.60 6.18 -0.84
CA VAL A 17 11.17 5.20 0.16
C VAL A 17 10.32 5.92 1.21
N VAL A 18 9.08 5.45 1.37
CA VAL A 18 8.17 5.92 2.42
C VAL A 18 7.99 4.80 3.43
N ALA A 19 8.49 5.00 4.65
CA ALA A 19 8.37 4.04 5.75
C ALA A 19 7.24 4.46 6.69
N MET A 20 6.26 3.60 6.87
CA MET A 20 5.20 3.76 7.87
C MET A 20 5.68 3.11 9.16
N LEU A 21 5.82 3.91 10.22
CA LEU A 21 6.32 3.44 11.51
C LEU A 21 5.16 3.00 12.40
N SER A 22 5.27 1.82 12.96
CA SER A 22 4.30 1.28 13.92
C SER A 22 4.17 2.17 15.17
N ALA A 23 2.99 2.28 15.72
CA ALA A 23 2.74 2.89 17.01
C ALA A 23 3.18 1.97 18.16
N GLU A 24 3.19 0.63 17.91
CA GLU A 24 3.59 -0.35 18.91
C GLU A 24 5.12 -0.28 19.12
N PRO A 25 5.62 -0.04 20.35
CA PRO A 25 7.04 0.22 20.61
C PRO A 25 7.99 -0.88 20.18
N TYR A 26 7.58 -2.14 20.28
CA TYR A 26 8.43 -3.27 19.90
C TYR A 26 8.58 -3.39 18.38
N CYS A 27 7.47 -3.31 17.64
CA CYS A 27 7.46 -3.33 16.18
C CYS A 27 8.22 -2.13 15.60
N ARG A 28 8.02 -0.95 16.19
CA ARG A 28 8.68 0.29 15.79
C ARG A 28 10.20 0.20 15.78
N ARG A 29 10.80 -0.57 16.68
CA ARG A 29 12.26 -0.77 16.68
C ARG A 29 12.75 -1.40 15.38
N TYR A 30 12.04 -2.38 14.88
CA TYR A 30 12.36 -3.04 13.61
C TYR A 30 12.18 -2.12 12.40
N ASP A 31 11.14 -1.30 12.43
CA ASP A 31 10.89 -0.30 11.37
C ASP A 31 12.02 0.74 11.34
N GLN A 32 12.41 1.25 12.51
CA GLN A 32 13.51 2.21 12.65
C GLN A 32 14.86 1.61 12.23
N ASP A 33 15.13 0.36 12.56
CA ASP A 33 16.36 -0.32 12.16
C ASP A 33 16.43 -0.50 10.64
N LEU A 34 15.30 -0.87 10.01
CA LEU A 34 15.21 -0.95 8.57
C LEU A 34 15.40 0.43 7.91
N LEU A 35 14.80 1.47 8.45
CA LEU A 35 14.94 2.82 7.94
C LEU A 35 16.39 3.31 8.03
N LYS A 36 17.07 3.08 9.18
CA LYS A 36 18.49 3.39 9.36
C LYS A 36 19.37 2.63 8.38
N GLU A 37 19.07 1.36 8.14
CA GLU A 37 19.77 0.54 7.15
C GLU A 37 19.66 1.15 5.75
N LEU A 38 18.46 1.50 5.30
CA LEU A 38 18.23 2.09 3.99
C LEU A 38 18.92 3.47 3.84
N GLN A 39 18.91 4.27 4.90
CA GLN A 39 19.61 5.56 4.94
C GLN A 39 21.14 5.40 4.90
N ARG A 40 21.68 4.44 5.63
CA ARG A 40 23.11 4.12 5.63
C ARG A 40 23.58 3.62 4.27
N ASP A 41 22.79 2.75 3.64
CA ASP A 41 23.13 2.18 2.34
C ASP A 41 23.06 3.23 1.23
N ALA A 42 22.37 4.35 1.45
CA ALA A 42 22.30 5.53 0.58
C ALA A 42 21.96 5.22 -0.90
N LEU A 43 21.20 4.15 -1.13
CA LEU A 43 20.78 3.73 -2.47
C LEU A 43 19.57 4.53 -2.98
N ALA A 44 18.66 4.90 -2.09
CA ALA A 44 17.46 5.64 -2.42
C ALA A 44 17.76 7.13 -2.62
N LEU A 45 16.97 7.78 -3.49
CA LEU A 45 16.95 9.24 -3.62
C LEU A 45 16.63 9.90 -2.28
N ARG A 46 15.62 9.37 -1.59
CA ARG A 46 15.16 9.85 -0.28
C ARG A 46 14.43 8.75 0.48
N CYS A 47 14.65 8.74 1.79
CA CYS A 47 13.86 7.93 2.74
C CYS A 47 13.10 8.88 3.66
N VAL A 48 11.79 8.73 3.74
CA VAL A 48 10.92 9.50 4.63
C VAL A 48 10.15 8.55 5.54
N ALA A 49 9.86 9.01 6.77
CA ALA A 49 9.05 8.27 7.72
C ALA A 49 7.71 8.95 7.93
N LEU A 50 6.66 8.15 8.03
CA LEU A 50 5.33 8.56 8.49
C LEU A 50 5.13 7.97 9.89
N SER A 51 4.64 8.77 10.84
CA SER A 51 4.38 8.29 12.20
C SER A 51 3.20 8.98 12.85
N GLY A 52 2.60 8.31 13.83
CA GLY A 52 1.53 8.87 14.66
C GLY A 52 2.04 9.71 15.84
N ASP A 53 3.30 9.61 16.22
CA ASP A 53 3.86 10.21 17.43
C ASP A 53 4.41 11.64 17.27
N GLY A 54 4.12 12.28 16.16
CA GLY A 54 4.60 13.62 15.88
C GLY A 54 6.03 13.69 15.34
N THR A 55 6.67 12.55 15.06
CA THR A 55 8.01 12.49 14.43
C THR A 55 7.92 12.06 12.98
N GLY A 56 8.93 12.40 12.17
CA GLY A 56 8.97 12.01 10.75
C GLY A 56 8.50 13.11 9.79
N ALA A 57 8.37 12.75 8.51
CA ALA A 57 7.99 13.68 7.45
C ALA A 57 6.50 14.06 7.49
N LEU A 58 5.65 13.12 7.93
CA LEU A 58 4.26 13.36 8.29
C LEU A 58 4.08 12.98 9.76
N ALA A 59 3.93 14.00 10.58
CA ALA A 59 3.73 13.88 12.01
C ALA A 59 2.25 14.13 12.32
N LEU A 60 1.49 13.06 12.55
CA LEU A 60 0.06 13.17 12.83
C LEU A 60 -0.24 13.60 14.26
N ALA A 61 0.73 13.44 15.18
CA ALA A 61 0.59 13.77 16.60
C ALA A 61 -0.72 13.23 17.21
N CYS A 62 -1.03 11.96 16.94
CA CYS A 62 -2.23 11.29 17.41
C CYS A 62 -1.89 10.01 18.16
N ASP A 63 -2.63 9.73 19.21
CA ASP A 63 -2.52 8.50 20.00
C ASP A 63 -3.45 7.43 19.43
N LEU A 64 -3.06 6.88 18.26
CA LEU A 64 -3.79 5.85 17.56
C LEU A 64 -2.92 4.59 17.44
N ASP A 65 -3.55 3.43 17.57
CA ASP A 65 -2.90 2.16 17.25
C ASP A 65 -2.71 1.96 15.72
N ASP A 66 -1.95 0.95 15.35
CA ASP A 66 -1.57 0.69 13.96
C ASP A 66 -2.79 0.47 13.05
N LEU A 67 -3.88 -0.12 13.59
CA LEU A 67 -5.09 -0.35 12.82
C LEU A 67 -5.73 0.97 12.35
N TRP A 68 -5.76 1.97 13.22
CA TRP A 68 -6.33 3.27 12.89
C TRP A 68 -5.35 4.17 12.14
N LEU A 69 -4.05 4.05 12.40
CA LEU A 69 -3.00 4.79 11.68
C LEU A 69 -2.95 4.43 10.19
N MET A 70 -3.40 3.24 9.80
CA MET A 70 -3.43 2.85 8.39
C MET A 70 -4.27 3.80 7.52
N PHE A 71 -5.36 4.39 8.05
CA PHE A 71 -6.22 5.28 7.27
C PHE A 71 -5.52 6.60 6.90
N PRO A 72 -4.97 7.38 7.84
CA PRO A 72 -4.26 8.60 7.47
C PRO A 72 -2.98 8.32 6.65
N PHE A 73 -2.29 7.20 6.88
CA PHE A 73 -1.15 6.82 6.04
C PHE A 73 -1.59 6.51 4.61
N LEU A 74 -2.69 5.77 4.45
CA LEU A 74 -3.25 5.49 3.12
C LEU A 74 -3.68 6.77 2.40
N LEU A 75 -4.36 7.68 3.11
CA LEU A 75 -4.77 8.97 2.55
C LEU A 75 -3.56 9.77 2.05
N TYR A 76 -2.50 9.82 2.85
CA TYR A 76 -1.25 10.47 2.45
C TYR A 76 -0.66 9.85 1.19
N LEU A 77 -0.59 8.51 1.12
CA LEU A 77 -0.03 7.82 -0.05
C LEU A 77 -0.88 8.01 -1.30
N GLN A 78 -2.20 8.02 -1.17
CA GLN A 78 -3.11 8.30 -2.29
C GLN A 78 -2.96 9.74 -2.79
N THR A 79 -2.86 10.70 -1.88
CA THR A 79 -2.61 12.09 -2.24
C THR A 79 -1.26 12.26 -2.92
N LEU A 80 -0.21 11.65 -2.37
CA LEU A 80 1.13 11.68 -2.97
C LEU A 80 1.12 11.07 -4.37
N ALA A 81 0.44 9.95 -4.57
CA ALA A 81 0.32 9.30 -5.87
C ALA A 81 -0.42 10.19 -6.89
N LEU A 82 -1.53 10.80 -6.48
CA LEU A 82 -2.30 11.71 -7.32
C LEU A 82 -1.46 12.94 -7.74
N GLU A 83 -0.86 13.62 -6.77
CA GLU A 83 -0.02 14.80 -7.04
C GLU A 83 1.18 14.46 -7.93
N THR A 84 1.79 13.28 -7.71
CA THR A 84 2.89 12.81 -8.55
C THR A 84 2.42 12.52 -9.97
N ALA A 85 1.26 11.88 -10.15
CA ALA A 85 0.70 11.60 -11.47
C ALA A 85 0.41 12.91 -12.22
N LEU A 86 -0.22 13.89 -11.56
CA LEU A 86 -0.50 15.21 -12.15
C LEU A 86 0.80 15.95 -12.54
N ALA A 87 1.81 15.91 -11.67
CA ALA A 87 3.11 16.55 -11.94
C ALA A 87 3.85 15.92 -13.14
N LEU A 88 3.63 14.62 -13.37
CA LEU A 88 4.20 13.89 -14.50
C LEU A 88 3.31 13.97 -15.77
N GLY A 89 2.17 14.66 -15.72
CA GLY A 89 1.22 14.72 -16.82
C GLY A 89 0.49 13.40 -17.11
N ILE A 90 0.46 12.49 -16.12
CA ILE A 90 -0.26 11.21 -16.21
C ILE A 90 -1.65 11.39 -15.63
N THR A 91 -2.67 10.97 -16.39
CA THR A 91 -4.04 11.01 -15.87
C THR A 91 -4.38 9.73 -15.10
N PRO A 92 -4.91 9.85 -13.86
CA PRO A 92 -5.37 8.68 -13.11
C PRO A 92 -6.56 7.96 -13.75
N ASP A 93 -7.30 8.65 -14.63
CA ASP A 93 -8.46 8.09 -15.33
C ASP A 93 -8.06 7.08 -16.41
N ASN A 94 -6.88 7.25 -16.99
CA ASN A 94 -6.32 6.30 -17.96
C ASN A 94 -4.84 6.04 -17.64
N PRO A 95 -4.56 5.20 -16.63
CA PRO A 95 -3.20 4.94 -16.16
C PRO A 95 -2.35 4.14 -17.16
N CYS A 96 -2.98 3.51 -18.15
CA CYS A 96 -2.32 2.72 -19.18
C CYS A 96 -2.85 3.08 -20.57
N PRO A 97 -2.32 4.15 -21.22
CA PRO A 97 -2.78 4.60 -22.53
C PRO A 97 -2.65 3.55 -23.64
N SER A 98 -1.74 2.58 -23.48
CA SER A 98 -1.56 1.45 -24.41
C SER A 98 -2.76 0.48 -24.42
N GLY A 99 -3.62 0.51 -23.40
CA GLY A 99 -4.81 -0.32 -23.29
C GLY A 99 -4.58 -1.75 -22.81
N GLU A 100 -3.37 -2.09 -22.40
CA GLU A 100 -3.03 -3.42 -21.85
C GLU A 100 -3.70 -3.65 -20.49
N VAL A 101 -3.85 -2.58 -19.71
CA VAL A 101 -4.56 -2.59 -18.42
C VAL A 101 -5.65 -1.55 -18.48
N ASN A 102 -6.90 -1.96 -18.25
CA ASN A 102 -8.05 -1.07 -18.25
C ASN A 102 -8.54 -0.79 -16.83
N ARG A 103 -8.96 0.43 -16.56
CA ARG A 103 -9.58 0.83 -15.29
C ARG A 103 -10.83 0.01 -14.98
N VAL A 104 -11.61 -0.31 -16.02
CA VAL A 104 -12.76 -1.20 -15.94
C VAL A 104 -12.41 -2.49 -16.65
N VAL A 105 -12.56 -3.61 -15.98
CA VAL A 105 -12.29 -4.92 -16.54
C VAL A 105 -13.20 -5.14 -17.74
N GLN A 106 -12.61 -5.50 -18.89
CA GLN A 106 -13.32 -5.77 -20.14
C GLN A 106 -13.21 -7.24 -20.50
N GLY A 107 -14.21 -7.76 -21.21
CA GLY A 107 -14.19 -9.13 -21.73
C GLY A 107 -14.41 -10.22 -20.67
N VAL A 108 -14.94 -9.86 -19.50
CA VAL A 108 -15.29 -10.85 -18.47
C VAL A 108 -16.57 -11.59 -18.87
N VAL A 109 -16.49 -12.91 -18.92
CA VAL A 109 -17.66 -13.76 -19.06
C VAL A 109 -18.21 -14.05 -17.67
N ILE A 110 -19.48 -13.71 -17.47
CA ILE A 110 -20.18 -14.05 -16.22
C ILE A 110 -20.86 -15.39 -16.43
N TYR A 111 -20.46 -16.36 -15.63
CA TYR A 111 -21.06 -17.70 -15.63
C TYR A 111 -22.20 -17.74 -14.61
N GLU A 112 -23.26 -18.48 -14.95
CA GLU A 112 -24.34 -18.74 -13.99
C GLU A 112 -23.79 -19.53 -12.79
N TYR A 113 -24.19 -19.10 -11.59
CA TYR A 113 -23.84 -19.84 -10.37
C TYR A 113 -24.63 -21.15 -10.33
N PRO A 114 -24.00 -22.32 -10.21
CA PRO A 114 -24.71 -23.59 -10.12
C PRO A 114 -25.54 -23.60 -8.83
N VAL A 115 -26.86 -23.46 -8.99
CA VAL A 115 -27.79 -23.62 -7.87
C VAL A 115 -27.84 -25.09 -7.52
N ALA A 116 -27.35 -25.48 -6.36
CA ALA A 116 -27.54 -26.83 -5.85
C ALA A 116 -29.05 -27.05 -5.65
N HIS A 117 -29.67 -27.88 -6.50
CA HIS A 117 -31.02 -28.37 -6.23
C HIS A 117 -30.97 -29.19 -4.95
N SER A 118 -31.41 -28.59 -3.83
CA SER A 118 -31.69 -29.34 -2.63
C SER A 118 -32.90 -30.23 -2.96
N THR A 119 -32.67 -31.49 -3.21
CA THR A 119 -33.76 -32.50 -3.21
C THR A 119 -34.28 -32.57 -1.77
N ILE A 120 -35.35 -31.83 -1.50
CA ILE A 120 -36.12 -32.01 -0.29
C ILE A 120 -36.81 -33.35 -0.48
N ALA A 121 -36.27 -34.41 0.13
CA ALA A 121 -36.94 -35.67 0.25
C ALA A 121 -38.21 -35.41 1.08
N THR A 122 -39.36 -35.41 0.43
CA THR A 122 -40.67 -35.49 1.11
C THR A 122 -40.70 -36.79 1.88
N MET A 123 -40.51 -36.72 3.19
CA MET A 123 -40.90 -37.83 4.09
C MET A 123 -42.42 -37.85 4.12
N GLU A 124 -43.01 -38.77 3.39
CA GLU A 124 -44.41 -39.17 3.58
C GLU A 124 -44.49 -39.91 4.91
N VAL A 125 -45.42 -39.44 5.77
CA VAL A 125 -45.83 -40.06 7.04
C VAL A 125 -46.94 -41.03 6.76
#